data_fd7050a13ba560220a4727fe010ac3d2
#
_entry.id   fd7050a13ba560220a4727fe010ac3d2
#
_cell.length_a   1.000
_cell.length_b   1.000
_cell.length_c   1.000
_cell.angle_alpha   90.00
_cell.angle_beta   90.00
_cell.angle_gamma   90.00
#
_symmetry.space_group_name_H-M   'P 1'
#
loop_
_entity.id
_entity.type
_entity.pdbx_description
1 polymer ?
#
loop_
_entity_poly.entity_id
_entity_poly.type
_entity_poly.pdbx_seq_one_letter_code
_entity_poly.pdbx_strand_id
1 'polypeptide(L)'
;DGGRHLITFHPRGPGLSSAQVRDADWLDFYMNQSSHAARDLDTGLYVEHDRALTPRRPVIDGEPRYEGIPVGFYNEGHDPRLRFDDDDARQAAWWAVLAGAAGHTYGNNNVWQMWAPGRDPAIGANRPWSDAIDDPGARQMGLLRRFMEAQDFATLEPRQDLILDGPRH
;
A
#
# COMPACT_ATOMS: atom_id res chain seq x y z
N ASP A 1 -0.04 18.64 -18.52
CA ASP A 1 0.08 19.64 -17.44
C ASP A 1 1.33 20.55 -17.62
N GLY A 2 2.09 20.34 -18.68
CA GLY A 2 3.33 21.07 -18.96
C GLY A 2 4.50 20.70 -18.04
N GLY A 3 4.52 19.51 -17.49
CA GLY A 3 5.61 18.95 -16.68
C GLY A 3 5.77 19.56 -15.29
N ARG A 4 4.71 20.16 -14.74
CA ARG A 4 4.73 20.80 -13.41
C ARG A 4 4.37 19.87 -12.26
N HIS A 5 3.76 18.74 -12.57
CA HIS A 5 3.28 17.76 -11.57
C HIS A 5 3.68 16.36 -11.98
N LEU A 6 3.97 15.51 -11.00
CA LEU A 6 4.21 14.10 -11.25
C LEU A 6 2.89 13.39 -11.58
N ILE A 7 2.95 12.52 -12.58
CA ILE A 7 1.79 11.76 -13.09
C ILE A 7 2.05 10.27 -12.96
N THR A 8 1.06 9.56 -12.46
CA THR A 8 1.05 8.09 -12.43
C THR A 8 -0.32 7.55 -12.80
N PHE A 9 -0.42 6.25 -12.89
CA PHE A 9 -1.67 5.52 -13.12
C PHE A 9 -1.93 4.59 -11.93
N HIS A 10 -3.14 4.69 -11.35
CA HIS A 10 -3.58 3.81 -10.29
C HIS A 10 -4.26 2.57 -10.88
N PRO A 11 -3.64 1.37 -10.80
CA PRO A 11 -4.24 0.15 -11.33
C PRO A 11 -5.35 -0.36 -10.41
N ARG A 12 -6.21 -1.22 -10.93
CA ARG A 12 -7.09 -2.03 -10.09
C ARG A 12 -6.28 -3.14 -9.42
N GLY A 13 -6.52 -3.39 -8.13
CA GLY A 13 -5.82 -4.42 -7.37
C GLY A 13 -6.35 -5.86 -7.53
N PRO A 14 -5.48 -6.82 -7.30
CA PRO A 14 -4.03 -6.67 -7.22
C PRO A 14 -3.46 -6.31 -8.60
N GLY A 15 -2.61 -5.29 -8.67
CA GLY A 15 -2.12 -4.84 -9.97
C GLY A 15 -0.98 -3.85 -9.92
N LEU A 16 -0.34 -3.71 -11.08
CA LEU A 16 0.82 -2.88 -11.34
C LEU A 16 0.49 -1.88 -12.46
N SER A 17 0.81 -0.60 -12.26
CA SER A 17 0.70 0.38 -13.33
C SER A 17 1.62 0.04 -14.50
N SER A 18 2.78 -0.53 -14.21
CA SER A 18 3.75 -0.97 -15.21
C SER A 18 3.18 -2.02 -16.17
N ALA A 19 2.29 -2.88 -15.73
CA ALA A 19 1.64 -3.88 -16.58
C ALA A 19 0.73 -3.26 -17.65
N GLN A 20 0.29 -2.02 -17.47
CA GLN A 20 -0.66 -1.34 -18.34
C GLN A 20 -0.06 -0.17 -19.12
N VAL A 21 0.80 0.62 -18.48
CA VAL A 21 1.26 1.90 -19.03
C VAL A 21 2.77 2.13 -18.90
N ARG A 22 3.57 1.07 -18.75
CA ARG A 22 5.03 1.16 -18.55
C ARG A 22 5.74 2.06 -19.55
N ASP A 23 5.35 1.95 -20.82
CA ASP A 23 6.02 2.64 -21.93
C ASP A 23 5.42 4.01 -22.23
N ALA A 24 4.50 4.51 -21.40
CA ALA A 24 3.90 5.82 -21.59
C ALA A 24 4.89 6.93 -21.21
N ASP A 25 5.10 7.88 -22.12
CA ASP A 25 6.05 8.99 -21.95
C ASP A 25 5.68 9.95 -20.81
N TRP A 26 4.40 9.99 -20.44
CA TRP A 26 3.88 10.82 -19.35
C TRP A 26 4.02 10.22 -17.97
N LEU A 27 4.39 8.93 -17.86
CA LEU A 27 4.46 8.22 -16.59
C LEU A 27 5.73 8.56 -15.83
N ASP A 28 5.62 9.21 -14.69
CA ASP A 28 6.77 9.63 -13.88
C ASP A 28 7.21 8.54 -12.88
N PHE A 29 6.26 7.79 -12.31
CA PHE A 29 6.54 6.72 -11.36
C PHE A 29 5.52 5.58 -11.47
N TYR A 30 5.93 4.39 -11.05
CA TYR A 30 5.05 3.23 -10.96
C TYR A 30 4.23 3.29 -9.68
N MET A 31 2.96 2.93 -9.78
CA MET A 31 2.07 2.77 -8.64
C MET A 31 1.49 1.36 -8.63
N ASN A 32 1.49 0.74 -7.46
CA ASN A 32 0.90 -0.57 -7.24
C ASN A 32 -0.37 -0.43 -6.41
N GLN A 33 -1.34 -1.29 -6.66
CA GLN A 33 -2.37 -1.64 -5.71
C GLN A 33 -2.10 -3.07 -5.26
N SER A 34 -1.44 -3.26 -4.12
CA SER A 34 -1.03 -4.57 -3.63
C SER A 34 -2.20 -5.39 -3.08
N SER A 35 -3.33 -4.76 -2.81
CA SER A 35 -4.61 -5.42 -2.65
C SER A 35 -5.06 -5.78 -1.23
N HIS A 36 -6.36 -6.04 -1.14
CA HIS A 36 -7.07 -6.51 0.06
C HIS A 36 -7.44 -8.00 -0.03
N ALA A 37 -6.72 -8.78 -0.85
CA ALA A 37 -7.09 -10.16 -1.16
C ALA A 37 -6.86 -11.11 0.01
N ALA A 38 -5.71 -11.01 0.66
CA ALA A 38 -5.29 -11.94 1.70
C ALA A 38 -4.27 -11.27 2.66
N ARG A 39 -4.17 -11.80 3.88
CA ARG A 39 -3.22 -11.28 4.88
C ARG A 39 -1.76 -11.60 4.57
N ASP A 40 -1.53 -12.73 3.93
CA ASP A 40 -0.21 -13.26 3.59
C ASP A 40 0.31 -12.81 2.23
N LEU A 41 -0.41 -11.91 1.56
CA LEU A 41 0.03 -11.35 0.29
C LEU A 41 1.25 -10.46 0.50
N ASP A 42 2.38 -10.87 -0.08
CA ASP A 42 3.64 -10.15 0.04
C ASP A 42 3.64 -8.88 -0.85
N THR A 43 3.50 -7.73 -0.20
CA THR A 43 3.47 -6.44 -0.88
C THR A 43 4.84 -6.03 -1.44
N GLY A 44 5.92 -6.54 -0.86
CA GLY A 44 7.28 -6.29 -1.33
C GLY A 44 7.56 -6.82 -2.73
N LEU A 45 6.94 -7.96 -3.10
CA LEU A 45 7.13 -8.55 -4.44
C LEU A 45 6.65 -7.65 -5.57
N TYR A 46 5.60 -6.85 -5.36
CA TYR A 46 5.13 -5.86 -6.34
C TYR A 46 6.17 -4.76 -6.55
N VAL A 47 6.79 -4.31 -5.47
CA VAL A 47 7.84 -3.30 -5.50
C VAL A 47 9.10 -3.84 -6.18
N GLU A 48 9.56 -5.03 -5.82
CA GLU A 48 10.72 -5.68 -6.43
C GLU A 48 10.54 -5.85 -7.94
N HIS A 49 9.36 -6.32 -8.37
CA HIS A 49 9.03 -6.46 -9.78
C HIS A 49 9.23 -5.15 -10.53
N ASP A 50 8.61 -4.06 -10.07
CA ASP A 50 8.64 -2.79 -10.78
C ASP A 50 10.02 -2.11 -10.71
N ARG A 51 10.75 -2.30 -9.62
CA ARG A 51 12.14 -1.81 -9.51
C ARG A 51 13.11 -2.47 -10.48
N ALA A 52 12.84 -3.71 -10.88
CA ALA A 52 13.66 -4.45 -11.85
C ALA A 52 13.42 -4.01 -13.31
N LEU A 53 12.42 -3.20 -13.57
CA LEU A 53 12.06 -2.78 -14.93
C LEU A 53 13.02 -1.72 -15.50
N THR A 54 13.08 -1.66 -16.83
CA THR A 54 13.74 -0.59 -17.58
C THR A 54 12.71 0.12 -18.45
N PRO A 55 12.62 1.47 -18.42
CA PRO A 55 13.39 2.37 -17.57
C PRO A 55 13.05 2.24 -16.09
N ARG A 56 14.06 2.41 -15.23
CA ARG A 56 13.85 2.42 -13.77
C ARG A 56 13.10 3.69 -13.37
N ARG A 57 12.03 3.52 -12.62
CA ARG A 57 11.22 4.62 -12.07
C ARG A 57 11.02 4.41 -10.57
N PRO A 58 10.74 5.47 -9.79
CA PRO A 58 10.27 5.30 -8.42
C PRO A 58 9.01 4.41 -8.38
N VAL A 59 8.85 3.64 -7.31
CA VAL A 59 7.69 2.75 -7.11
C VAL A 59 6.97 3.15 -5.83
N ILE A 60 5.66 3.26 -5.87
CA ILE A 60 4.82 3.53 -4.69
C ILE A 60 3.75 2.44 -4.56
N ASP A 61 3.62 1.87 -3.36
CA ASP A 61 2.42 1.09 -3.03
C ASP A 61 1.30 2.08 -2.66
N GLY A 62 0.42 2.33 -3.62
CA GLY A 62 -0.61 3.37 -3.53
C GLY A 62 -1.91 2.90 -2.91
N GLU A 63 -2.16 1.58 -2.91
CA GLU A 63 -3.34 1.00 -2.26
C GLU A 63 -3.03 -0.40 -1.71
N PRO A 64 -2.42 -0.46 -0.51
CA PRO A 64 -2.18 -1.68 0.23
C PRO A 64 -3.42 -2.15 0.98
N ARG A 65 -3.21 -3.04 1.95
CA ARG A 65 -4.24 -3.48 2.90
C ARG A 65 -4.73 -2.30 3.75
N TYR A 66 -6.01 -1.97 3.65
CA TYR A 66 -6.61 -0.92 4.48
C TYR A 66 -6.99 -1.47 5.86
N GLU A 67 -6.63 -0.77 6.92
CA GLU A 67 -7.11 -1.08 8.26
C GLU A 67 -8.63 -1.05 8.31
N GLY A 68 -9.25 -2.09 8.88
CA GLY A 68 -10.69 -2.21 9.03
C GLY A 68 -11.47 -2.67 7.78
N ILE A 69 -10.83 -2.87 6.61
CA ILE A 69 -11.53 -3.45 5.45
C ILE A 69 -11.64 -4.97 5.59
N PRO A 70 -12.78 -5.60 5.19
CA PRO A 70 -12.88 -7.05 5.20
C PRO A 70 -11.87 -7.71 4.27
N VAL A 71 -11.18 -8.76 4.74
CA VAL A 71 -10.22 -9.50 3.95
C VAL A 71 -10.92 -10.16 2.76
N GLY A 72 -10.42 -9.93 1.56
CA GLY A 72 -10.97 -10.53 0.34
C GLY A 72 -12.42 -10.13 0.05
N PHE A 73 -12.84 -8.93 0.41
CA PHE A 73 -14.24 -8.47 0.34
C PHE A 73 -14.91 -8.66 -1.04
N TYR A 74 -14.14 -8.79 -2.09
CA TYR A 74 -14.62 -9.03 -3.46
C TYR A 74 -14.65 -10.51 -3.85
N ASN A 75 -14.22 -11.42 -2.97
CA ASN A 75 -14.30 -12.86 -3.19
C ASN A 75 -15.65 -13.39 -2.74
N GLU A 76 -16.21 -14.31 -3.50
CA GLU A 76 -17.43 -15.01 -3.10
C GLU A 76 -17.19 -15.77 -1.79
N GLY A 77 -18.11 -15.61 -0.83
CA GLY A 77 -18.04 -16.29 0.47
C GLY A 77 -17.04 -15.68 1.47
N HIS A 78 -16.51 -14.48 1.24
CA HIS A 78 -15.67 -13.81 2.24
C HIS A 78 -16.43 -13.63 3.57
N ASP A 79 -15.72 -13.72 4.70
CA ASP A 79 -16.28 -13.40 6.01
C ASP A 79 -16.13 -11.88 6.29
N PRO A 80 -17.22 -11.10 6.35
CA PRO A 80 -17.16 -9.68 6.59
C PRO A 80 -16.65 -9.29 7.99
N ARG A 81 -16.54 -10.26 8.91
CA ARG A 81 -15.99 -10.07 10.25
C ARG A 81 -14.46 -10.19 10.27
N LEU A 82 -13.90 -10.92 9.30
CA LEU A 82 -12.46 -11.05 9.15
C LEU A 82 -11.93 -9.79 8.47
N ARG A 83 -11.28 -8.92 9.23
CA ARG A 83 -10.80 -7.61 8.75
C ARG A 83 -9.30 -7.50 8.92
N PHE A 84 -8.69 -6.72 8.06
CA PHE A 84 -7.30 -6.30 8.28
C PHE A 84 -7.24 -5.41 9.51
N ASP A 85 -6.22 -5.63 10.33
CA ASP A 85 -5.93 -4.85 11.53
C ASP A 85 -4.71 -3.94 11.34
N ASP A 86 -4.26 -3.31 12.41
CA ASP A 86 -3.11 -2.42 12.41
C ASP A 86 -1.78 -3.15 12.15
N ASP A 87 -1.67 -4.41 12.58
CA ASP A 87 -0.50 -5.24 12.28
C ASP A 87 -0.41 -5.57 10.80
N ASP A 88 -1.53 -5.85 10.14
CA ASP A 88 -1.59 -6.06 8.69
C ASP A 88 -1.17 -4.80 7.91
N ALA A 89 -1.69 -3.64 8.32
CA ALA A 89 -1.35 -2.36 7.68
C ALA A 89 0.13 -2.02 7.89
N ARG A 90 0.66 -2.22 9.10
CA ARG A 90 2.08 -2.03 9.42
C ARG A 90 2.97 -2.93 8.60
N GLN A 91 2.67 -4.23 8.57
CA GLN A 91 3.44 -5.22 7.83
C GLN A 91 3.54 -4.86 6.35
N ALA A 92 2.41 -4.51 5.72
CA ALA A 92 2.38 -4.11 4.31
C ALA A 92 3.29 -2.90 4.04
N ALA A 93 3.26 -1.90 4.94
CA ALA A 93 4.06 -0.70 4.80
C ALA A 93 5.57 -0.99 4.90
N TRP A 94 5.98 -1.76 5.91
CA TRP A 94 7.38 -2.13 6.11
C TRP A 94 7.90 -2.99 4.95
N TRP A 95 7.13 -3.98 4.50
CA TRP A 95 7.51 -4.82 3.37
C TRP A 95 7.72 -4.02 2.09
N ALA A 96 6.76 -3.13 1.76
CA ALA A 96 6.90 -2.29 0.58
C ALA A 96 8.14 -1.39 0.64
N VAL A 97 8.33 -0.68 1.76
CA VAL A 97 9.43 0.30 1.90
C VAL A 97 10.79 -0.39 1.97
N LEU A 98 10.92 -1.52 2.68
CA LEU A 98 12.17 -2.27 2.76
C LEU A 98 12.50 -3.02 1.46
N ALA A 99 11.50 -3.33 0.62
CA ALA A 99 11.71 -3.79 -0.75
C ALA A 99 12.15 -2.67 -1.70
N GLY A 100 12.22 -1.43 -1.22
CA GLY A 100 12.73 -0.27 -1.95
C GLY A 100 11.65 0.60 -2.58
N ALA A 101 10.43 0.58 -2.09
CA ALA A 101 9.43 1.56 -2.50
C ALA A 101 9.88 2.97 -2.14
N ALA A 102 9.60 3.93 -3.01
CA ALA A 102 9.80 5.35 -2.77
C ALA A 102 8.74 5.93 -1.82
N GLY A 103 7.67 5.18 -1.56
CA GLY A 103 6.61 5.57 -0.64
C GLY A 103 5.55 4.49 -0.49
N HIS A 104 4.69 4.71 0.50
CA HIS A 104 3.57 3.85 0.84
C HIS A 104 2.39 4.71 1.27
N THR A 105 1.18 4.30 0.90
CA THR A 105 -0.05 5.01 1.26
C THR A 105 -0.84 4.19 2.26
N TYR A 106 -1.04 4.71 3.45
CA TYR A 106 -1.94 4.10 4.44
C TYR A 106 -3.41 4.36 4.06
N GLY A 107 -4.24 3.35 4.25
CA GLY A 107 -5.69 3.46 4.12
C GLY A 107 -6.44 2.88 5.31
N ASN A 108 -7.63 3.44 5.58
CA ASN A 108 -8.57 2.95 6.58
C ASN A 108 -9.97 2.91 5.98
N ASN A 109 -10.66 1.78 6.14
CA ASN A 109 -11.96 1.53 5.49
C ASN A 109 -13.04 2.54 5.88
N ASN A 110 -13.02 3.02 7.09
CA ASN A 110 -14.01 3.97 7.58
C ASN A 110 -13.68 5.41 7.16
N VAL A 111 -12.36 5.73 7.06
CA VAL A 111 -11.88 7.09 6.82
C VAL A 111 -11.96 7.48 5.34
N TRP A 112 -11.52 6.60 4.40
CA TRP A 112 -11.49 6.96 2.98
C TRP A 112 -12.85 7.33 2.40
N GLN A 113 -13.91 6.72 2.92
CA GLN A 113 -15.29 7.00 2.51
C GLN A 113 -16.02 7.99 3.44
N MET A 114 -15.33 8.49 4.47
CA MET A 114 -15.88 9.38 5.49
C MET A 114 -17.21 8.86 6.05
N TRP A 115 -17.24 7.55 6.39
CA TRP A 115 -18.47 6.91 6.82
C TRP A 115 -18.96 7.48 8.15
N ALA A 116 -20.26 7.69 8.23
CA ALA A 116 -20.94 8.14 9.44
C ALA A 116 -22.35 7.51 9.52
N PRO A 117 -22.95 7.39 10.71
CA PRO A 117 -24.31 6.90 10.85
C PRO A 117 -25.30 7.66 9.95
N GLY A 118 -26.20 6.91 9.30
CA GLY A 118 -27.14 7.45 8.33
C GLY A 118 -26.66 7.47 6.88
N ARG A 119 -25.46 6.99 6.62
CA ARG A 119 -24.93 6.75 5.26
C ARG A 119 -24.82 5.25 5.01
N ASP A 120 -25.09 4.82 3.79
CA ASP A 120 -24.85 3.44 3.38
C ASP A 120 -23.33 3.17 3.34
N PRO A 121 -22.84 2.13 4.05
CA PRO A 121 -21.42 1.86 4.08
C PRO A 121 -20.96 1.16 2.80
N ALA A 122 -19.97 1.71 2.11
CA ALA A 122 -19.25 0.95 1.11
C ALA A 122 -18.34 -0.08 1.82
N ILE A 123 -18.29 -1.30 1.27
CA ILE A 123 -17.36 -2.37 1.73
C ILE A 123 -17.42 -2.56 3.26
N GLY A 124 -18.64 -2.51 3.82
CA GLY A 124 -18.88 -2.81 5.23
C GLY A 124 -18.17 -1.90 6.24
N ALA A 125 -18.04 -0.60 5.97
CA ALA A 125 -17.63 0.36 6.99
C ALA A 125 -18.57 0.27 8.20
N ASN A 126 -18.03 0.31 9.42
CA ASN A 126 -18.78 -0.03 10.64
C ASN A 126 -18.49 0.88 11.83
N ARG A 127 -17.62 1.88 11.68
CA ARG A 127 -17.31 2.89 12.69
C ARG A 127 -17.30 4.28 12.06
N PRO A 128 -17.77 5.33 12.74
CA PRO A 128 -17.64 6.69 12.25
C PRO A 128 -16.19 7.02 11.89
N TRP A 129 -15.98 7.69 10.77
CA TRP A 129 -14.64 8.08 10.33
C TRP A 129 -13.88 8.91 11.38
N SER A 130 -14.62 9.75 12.13
CA SER A 130 -14.06 10.55 13.21
C SER A 130 -13.44 9.72 14.34
N ASP A 131 -13.99 8.52 14.58
CA ASP A 131 -13.50 7.62 15.62
C ASP A 131 -12.36 6.74 15.09
N ALA A 132 -12.31 6.53 13.78
CA ALA A 132 -11.31 5.70 13.11
C ALA A 132 -10.06 6.47 12.65
N ILE A 133 -10.09 7.80 12.65
CA ILE A 133 -8.97 8.61 12.16
C ILE A 133 -7.69 8.44 12.99
N ASP A 134 -7.83 8.04 14.24
CA ASP A 134 -6.74 7.79 15.17
C ASP A 134 -6.48 6.28 15.40
N ASP A 135 -6.91 5.43 14.47
CA ASP A 135 -6.66 3.99 14.56
C ASP A 135 -5.15 3.68 14.67
N PRO A 136 -4.79 2.57 15.33
CA PRO A 136 -3.38 2.26 15.63
C PRO A 136 -2.47 2.25 14.40
N GLY A 137 -2.94 1.71 13.26
CA GLY A 137 -2.18 1.68 12.02
C GLY A 137 -1.77 3.06 11.52
N ALA A 138 -2.66 4.06 11.63
CA ALA A 138 -2.34 5.44 11.27
C ALA A 138 -1.17 6.00 12.09
N ARG A 139 -1.15 5.73 13.40
CA ARG A 139 -0.05 6.16 14.29
C ARG A 139 1.25 5.43 13.98
N GLN A 140 1.17 4.16 13.61
CA GLN A 140 2.34 3.34 13.26
C GLN A 140 3.03 3.81 11.97
N MET A 141 2.28 4.40 11.02
CA MET A 141 2.88 5.04 9.85
C MET A 141 3.80 6.21 10.23
N GLY A 142 3.47 6.93 11.30
CA GLY A 142 4.35 7.96 11.85
C GLY A 142 5.68 7.41 12.39
N LEU A 143 5.71 6.17 12.88
CA LEU A 143 6.96 5.50 13.29
C LEU A 143 7.80 5.13 12.07
N LEU A 144 7.21 4.51 11.07
CA LEU A 144 7.88 4.18 9.81
C LEU A 144 8.48 5.44 9.17
N ARG A 145 7.69 6.51 9.06
CA ARG A 145 8.15 7.78 8.49
C ARG A 145 9.37 8.32 9.23
N ARG A 146 9.32 8.44 10.56
CA ARG A 146 10.45 8.92 11.35
C ARG A 146 11.68 8.04 11.23
N PHE A 147 11.50 6.72 11.18
CA PHE A 147 12.60 5.80 10.98
C PHE A 147 13.29 6.02 9.63
N MET A 148 12.52 6.13 8.56
CA MET A 148 13.07 6.33 7.21
C MET A 148 13.66 7.72 7.02
N GLU A 149 13.04 8.77 7.57
CA GLU A 149 13.57 10.14 7.51
C GLU A 149 14.86 10.34 8.35
N ALA A 150 15.13 9.45 9.31
CA ALA A 150 16.39 9.45 10.06
C ALA A 150 17.56 8.84 9.28
N GLN A 151 17.29 8.22 8.14
CA GLN A 151 18.29 7.65 7.23
C GLN A 151 18.46 8.56 6.01
N ASP A 152 19.52 8.37 5.24
CA ASP A 152 19.62 8.94 3.90
C ASP A 152 18.76 8.09 2.92
N PHE A 153 17.44 8.25 3.04
CA PHE A 153 16.46 7.42 2.35
C PHE A 153 16.69 7.33 0.83
N ALA A 154 17.14 8.44 0.22
CA ALA A 154 17.35 8.48 -1.23
C ALA A 154 18.49 7.57 -1.70
N THR A 155 19.40 7.18 -0.81
CA THR A 155 20.54 6.33 -1.13
C THR A 155 20.39 4.90 -0.64
N LEU A 156 19.30 4.58 0.07
CA LEU A 156 19.06 3.22 0.54
C LEU A 156 18.77 2.29 -0.64
N GLU A 157 19.39 1.12 -0.61
CA GLU A 157 19.13 0.03 -1.54
C GLU A 157 18.69 -1.22 -0.78
N PRO A 158 17.59 -1.87 -1.21
CA PRO A 158 17.15 -3.10 -0.58
C PRO A 158 18.19 -4.21 -0.76
N ARG A 159 18.44 -4.97 0.29
CA ARG A 159 19.44 -6.05 0.32
C ARG A 159 18.81 -7.33 0.89
N GLN A 160 17.80 -7.85 0.17
CA GLN A 160 17.11 -9.09 0.54
C GLN A 160 18.05 -10.30 0.55
N ASP A 161 19.18 -10.21 -0.16
CA ASP A 161 20.26 -11.21 -0.16
C ASP A 161 20.96 -11.36 1.21
N LEU A 162 20.83 -10.40 2.10
CA LEU A 162 21.38 -10.48 3.46
C LEU A 162 20.53 -11.33 4.41
N ILE A 163 19.31 -11.66 4.05
CA ILE A 163 18.44 -12.53 4.86
C ILE A 163 18.80 -13.97 4.54
N LEU A 164 19.46 -14.64 5.50
CA LEU A 164 19.97 -16.02 5.33
C LEU A 164 18.91 -17.07 5.64
N ASP A 165 17.93 -16.76 6.50
CA ASP A 165 16.86 -17.66 6.91
C ASP A 165 15.59 -16.87 7.24
N GLY A 166 14.43 -17.42 6.88
CA GLY A 166 13.13 -16.79 7.09
C GLY A 166 12.54 -16.11 5.85
N PRO A 167 11.38 -15.47 5.99
CA PRO A 167 10.77 -14.72 4.89
C PRO A 167 11.65 -13.52 4.53
N ARG A 168 11.72 -13.22 3.24
CA ARG A 168 12.59 -12.13 2.72
C ARG A 168 12.07 -10.73 2.98
N HIS A 169 10.85 -10.60 3.48
CA HIS A 169 10.23 -9.32 3.79
C HIS A 169 9.53 -9.33 5.15
#